data_20c5f469af79f758bf8714bc6423b3a6
#
_entry.id   20c5f469af79f758bf8714bc6423b3a6
#
_cell.length_a   1.000
_cell.length_b   1.000
_cell.length_c   1.000
_cell.angle_alpha   90.00
_cell.angle_beta   90.00
_cell.angle_gamma   90.00
#
_symmetry.space_group_name_H-M   'P 1'
#
loop_
_entity.id
_entity.type
_entity.pdbx_description
1 polymer ?
#
loop_
_entity_poly.entity_id
_entity_poly.type
_entity_poly.pdbx_seq_one_letter_code
_entity_poly.pdbx_strand_id
1 'polypeptide(L)'
;DHTPSVIQFYSNKYKNIVSYRNTKNIGFNNGERVLSLANGKYLKLINDYVIINNDCLHFILNEIRNHLKDQTPLFFLNGMAYSDLKKIYCDNLNDYINRVSIFVTYWPFFGVWKEHWDQLTEKKKYAESLIPQDYWTYKIIVNNGKCLIYNNRIFNFIPDEQIGIRKGYNWFEIFFDNYFKILLEFKSKGYIDDKTLKADKRRVFLHFRSQLAMACFIRYNKYWGFDTKGTYKKMWIHYKKEPILYVSLLLAPLVFVFTVYKYIMNLNKQK
;
A
#
# COMPACT_ATOMS: atom_id res chain seq x y z
N ASP A 1 10.23 22.75 10.69
CA ASP A 1 9.04 22.87 9.86
C ASP A 1 7.89 23.48 10.69
N HIS A 2 6.80 23.92 10.08
CA HIS A 2 5.68 24.56 10.74
C HIS A 2 4.57 23.58 11.17
N THR A 3 4.77 22.27 11.03
CA THR A 3 3.77 21.25 11.38
C THR A 3 3.23 21.37 12.82
N PRO A 4 4.07 21.56 13.85
CA PRO A 4 3.56 21.70 15.22
C PRO A 4 2.61 22.89 15.40
N SER A 5 2.91 24.05 14.82
CA SER A 5 2.06 25.26 14.92
C SER A 5 0.74 25.07 14.19
N VAL A 6 0.75 24.42 13.02
CA VAL A 6 -0.48 24.11 12.27
C VAL A 6 -1.36 23.15 13.07
N ILE A 7 -0.78 22.08 13.61
CA ILE A 7 -1.53 21.13 14.45
C ILE A 7 -2.13 21.83 15.67
N GLN A 8 -1.36 22.66 16.36
CA GLN A 8 -1.82 23.39 17.53
C GLN A 8 -2.98 24.36 17.18
N PHE A 9 -2.88 25.07 16.07
CA PHE A 9 -3.95 25.95 15.59
C PHE A 9 -5.26 25.18 15.39
N TYR A 10 -5.21 24.04 14.68
CA TYR A 10 -6.42 23.27 14.40
C TYR A 10 -6.97 22.52 15.62
N SER A 11 -6.12 21.98 16.49
CA SER A 11 -6.57 21.32 17.73
C SER A 11 -7.18 22.31 18.74
N ASN A 12 -6.75 23.57 18.75
CA ASN A 12 -7.39 24.61 19.55
C ASN A 12 -8.76 24.99 18.98
N LYS A 13 -8.90 24.98 17.65
CA LYS A 13 -10.16 25.34 16.96
C LYS A 13 -11.19 24.21 16.99
N TYR A 14 -10.77 22.96 16.91
CA TYR A 14 -11.66 21.80 16.79
C TYR A 14 -11.36 20.77 17.87
N LYS A 15 -12.28 20.57 18.81
CA LYS A 15 -12.11 19.65 19.96
C LYS A 15 -11.96 18.17 19.58
N ASN A 16 -12.37 17.79 18.38
CA ASN A 16 -12.21 16.43 17.85
C ASN A 16 -10.85 16.18 17.21
N ILE A 17 -9.99 17.20 17.09
CA ILE A 17 -8.61 17.05 16.65
C ILE A 17 -7.72 16.86 17.87
N VAL A 18 -7.21 15.63 18.02
CA VAL A 18 -6.28 15.28 19.10
C VAL A 18 -4.91 15.07 18.50
N SER A 19 -3.91 15.77 19.01
CA SER A 19 -2.52 15.61 18.58
C SER A 19 -1.72 14.82 19.60
N TYR A 20 -0.83 13.97 19.09
CA TYR A 20 0.10 13.20 19.90
C TYR A 20 1.49 13.20 19.28
N ARG A 21 2.49 13.61 20.06
CA ARG A 21 3.89 13.61 19.63
C ARG A 21 4.67 12.51 20.35
N ASN A 22 5.33 11.64 19.59
CA ASN A 22 6.24 10.65 20.15
C ASN A 22 7.49 11.32 20.69
N THR A 23 8.02 10.85 21.82
CA THR A 23 9.28 11.34 22.41
C THR A 23 10.50 10.98 21.55
N LYS A 24 10.39 9.92 20.74
CA LYS A 24 11.40 9.49 19.77
C LYS A 24 10.72 8.99 18.50
N ASN A 25 11.45 8.98 17.39
CA ASN A 25 10.95 8.37 16.15
C ASN A 25 10.82 6.84 16.34
N ILE A 26 9.60 6.34 16.21
CA ILE A 26 9.26 4.91 16.33
C ILE A 26 9.00 4.26 14.97
N GLY A 27 9.30 4.97 13.86
CA GLY A 27 9.11 4.46 12.51
C GLY A 27 7.70 3.99 12.24
N PHE A 28 7.55 2.86 11.56
CA PHE A 28 6.25 2.28 11.17
C PHE A 28 5.40 1.75 12.34
N ASN A 29 5.94 1.63 13.55
CA ASN A 29 5.14 1.42 14.76
C ASN A 29 4.18 2.59 15.05
N ASN A 30 4.39 3.75 14.41
CA ASN A 30 3.48 4.89 14.53
C ASN A 30 2.07 4.58 14.02
N GLY A 31 1.94 3.76 12.99
CA GLY A 31 0.65 3.32 12.45
C GLY A 31 -0.17 2.52 13.46
N GLU A 32 0.44 1.54 14.13
CA GLU A 32 -0.21 0.80 15.21
C GLU A 32 -0.62 1.73 16.35
N ARG A 33 0.29 2.64 16.75
CA ARG A 33 0.05 3.55 17.85
C ARG A 33 -1.12 4.51 17.57
N VAL A 34 -1.18 5.12 16.41
CA VAL A 34 -2.26 6.08 16.07
C VAL A 34 -3.61 5.38 15.99
N LEU A 35 -3.68 4.15 15.46
CA LEU A 35 -4.90 3.36 15.42
C LEU A 35 -5.35 2.95 16.83
N SER A 36 -4.43 2.63 17.72
CA SER A 36 -4.73 2.27 19.11
C SER A 36 -5.20 3.45 19.96
N LEU A 37 -4.79 4.67 19.62
CA LEU A 37 -5.24 5.91 20.26
C LEU A 37 -6.62 6.40 19.73
N ALA A 38 -7.03 5.93 18.56
CA ALA A 38 -8.27 6.37 17.94
C ALA A 38 -9.51 5.73 18.59
N ASN A 39 -10.56 6.53 18.80
CA ASN A 39 -11.80 6.14 19.49
C ASN A 39 -13.03 6.05 18.56
N GLY A 40 -12.87 6.30 17.26
CA GLY A 40 -13.94 6.20 16.28
C GLY A 40 -14.40 4.76 16.09
N LYS A 41 -15.65 4.54 15.65
CA LYS A 41 -16.17 3.20 15.31
C LYS A 41 -15.46 2.57 14.13
N TYR A 42 -15.04 3.38 13.17
CA TYR A 42 -14.22 2.99 12.03
C TYR A 42 -12.97 3.83 12.01
N LEU A 43 -11.81 3.20 11.90
CA LEU A 43 -10.49 3.82 11.90
C LEU A 43 -9.95 3.82 10.48
N LYS A 44 -9.44 4.98 10.04
CA LYS A 44 -8.90 5.16 8.68
C LYS A 44 -7.51 5.79 8.75
N LEU A 45 -6.51 5.12 8.19
CA LEU A 45 -5.18 5.72 8.04
C LEU A 45 -5.17 6.67 6.84
N ILE A 46 -4.55 7.81 7.02
CA ILE A 46 -4.28 8.78 5.95
C ILE A 46 -2.88 9.34 6.18
N ASN A 47 -2.09 9.42 5.11
CA ASN A 47 -0.74 9.97 5.12
C ASN A 47 -0.79 11.46 4.78
N ASP A 48 0.28 12.17 5.12
CA ASP A 48 0.49 13.60 4.83
C ASP A 48 0.64 13.94 3.33
N TYR A 49 0.86 12.94 2.48
CA TYR A 49 0.95 13.10 1.01
C TYR A 49 -0.34 12.73 0.27
N VAL A 50 -1.46 12.64 0.98
CA VAL A 50 -2.76 12.29 0.40
C VAL A 50 -3.80 13.31 0.81
N ILE A 51 -4.58 13.76 -0.18
CA ILE A 51 -5.72 14.66 0.01
C ILE A 51 -6.98 13.91 -0.38
N ILE A 52 -7.99 13.92 0.49
CA ILE A 52 -9.31 13.40 0.16
C ILE A 52 -9.97 14.37 -0.81
N ASN A 53 -10.48 13.86 -1.94
CA ASN A 53 -11.20 14.66 -2.91
C ASN A 53 -12.46 15.26 -2.28
N ASN A 54 -12.85 16.45 -2.75
CA ASN A 54 -14.10 17.07 -2.35
C ASN A 54 -15.25 16.09 -2.59
N ASP A 55 -16.25 16.10 -1.72
CA ASP A 55 -17.42 15.19 -1.73
C ASP A 55 -17.14 13.71 -1.43
N CYS A 56 -15.90 13.24 -1.60
CA CYS A 56 -15.57 11.84 -1.31
C CYS A 56 -15.59 11.50 0.18
N LEU A 57 -15.44 12.48 1.06
CA LEU A 57 -15.60 12.26 2.51
C LEU A 57 -17.04 11.83 2.85
N HIS A 58 -18.04 12.47 2.24
CA HIS A 58 -19.44 12.08 2.42
C HIS A 58 -19.70 10.66 1.92
N PHE A 59 -19.14 10.30 0.76
CA PHE A 59 -19.21 8.94 0.24
C PHE A 59 -18.62 7.92 1.22
N ILE A 60 -17.40 8.16 1.72
CA ILE A 60 -16.76 7.28 2.71
C ILE A 60 -17.63 7.12 3.96
N LEU A 61 -18.12 8.24 4.51
CA LEU A 61 -18.94 8.23 5.72
C LEU A 61 -20.27 7.50 5.50
N ASN A 62 -20.90 7.66 4.34
CA ASN A 62 -22.15 6.95 4.03
C ASN A 62 -21.92 5.44 3.91
N GLU A 63 -20.86 5.01 3.24
CA GLU A 63 -20.55 3.59 3.13
C GLU A 63 -20.19 2.96 4.49
N ILE A 64 -19.48 3.70 5.35
CA ILE A 64 -19.25 3.27 6.74
C ILE A 64 -20.58 3.14 7.50
N ARG A 65 -21.50 4.11 7.37
CA ARG A 65 -22.82 4.06 8.04
C ARG A 65 -23.66 2.87 7.59
N ASN A 66 -23.64 2.55 6.29
CA ASN A 66 -24.36 1.42 5.72
C ASN A 66 -23.91 0.08 6.32
N HIS A 67 -22.67 0.00 6.80
CA HIS A 67 -22.06 -1.21 7.36
C HIS A 67 -21.84 -1.17 8.89
N LEU A 68 -22.47 -0.22 9.61
CA LEU A 68 -22.34 -0.12 11.07
C LEU A 68 -22.85 -1.33 11.84
N LYS A 69 -23.84 -2.06 11.30
CA LYS A 69 -24.45 -3.20 11.97
C LYS A 69 -23.68 -4.49 11.73
N ASP A 70 -23.27 -4.73 10.50
CA ASP A 70 -22.62 -5.98 10.10
C ASP A 70 -21.09 -5.91 10.17
N GLN A 71 -20.54 -4.71 10.31
CA GLN A 71 -19.11 -4.42 10.39
C GLN A 71 -18.27 -5.16 9.34
N THR A 72 -18.83 -5.37 8.14
CA THR A 72 -18.06 -5.96 7.04
C THR A 72 -16.77 -5.14 6.82
N PRO A 73 -15.58 -5.77 6.76
CA PRO A 73 -14.33 -5.05 6.48
C PRO A 73 -14.40 -4.26 5.17
N LEU A 74 -14.11 -2.97 5.22
CA LEU A 74 -14.19 -2.05 4.08
C LEU A 74 -12.82 -1.55 3.70
N PHE A 75 -12.50 -1.57 2.40
CA PHE A 75 -11.25 -1.04 1.85
C PHE A 75 -11.51 -0.09 0.70
N PHE A 76 -10.83 1.07 0.68
CA PHE A 76 -11.01 2.12 -0.30
C PHE A 76 -9.75 2.23 -1.17
N LEU A 77 -9.78 1.74 -2.41
CA LEU A 77 -8.60 1.48 -3.24
C LEU A 77 -8.31 2.52 -4.33
N ASN A 78 -9.03 3.61 -4.36
CA ASN A 78 -8.73 4.76 -5.24
C ASN A 78 -8.64 4.46 -6.75
N GLY A 79 -9.39 3.49 -7.24
CA GLY A 79 -9.33 3.06 -8.64
C GLY A 79 -8.16 2.13 -8.98
N MET A 80 -7.44 1.62 -7.96
CA MET A 80 -6.25 0.77 -8.17
C MET A 80 -6.53 -0.73 -8.10
N ALA A 81 -7.77 -1.16 -7.82
CA ALA A 81 -8.10 -2.58 -7.88
C ALA A 81 -7.99 -3.12 -9.32
N TYR A 82 -7.57 -4.37 -9.47
CA TYR A 82 -7.59 -5.08 -10.74
C TYR A 82 -9.02 -5.48 -11.12
N SER A 83 -9.87 -4.48 -11.31
CA SER A 83 -11.29 -4.61 -11.66
C SER A 83 -11.84 -3.27 -12.14
N ASP A 84 -12.76 -3.31 -13.09
CA ASP A 84 -13.50 -2.13 -13.55
C ASP A 84 -14.70 -1.79 -12.64
N LEU A 85 -15.08 -2.72 -11.75
CA LEU A 85 -16.18 -2.52 -10.81
C LEU A 85 -15.81 -1.48 -9.75
N LYS A 86 -16.76 -0.62 -9.41
CA LYS A 86 -16.61 0.38 -8.34
C LYS A 86 -16.82 -0.20 -6.94
N LYS A 87 -17.61 -1.26 -6.83
CA LYS A 87 -17.90 -1.99 -5.59
C LYS A 87 -17.65 -3.47 -5.83
N ILE A 88 -16.77 -4.08 -5.04
CA ILE A 88 -16.28 -5.45 -5.25
C ILE A 88 -16.44 -6.21 -3.93
N TYR A 89 -17.22 -7.28 -3.96
CA TYR A 89 -17.33 -8.23 -2.85
C TYR A 89 -16.23 -9.28 -2.97
N CYS A 90 -15.58 -9.58 -1.87
CA CYS A 90 -14.58 -10.63 -1.76
C CYS A 90 -15.04 -11.63 -0.68
N ASP A 91 -15.19 -12.88 -1.07
CA ASP A 91 -15.68 -13.96 -0.20
C ASP A 91 -14.57 -14.58 0.64
N ASN A 92 -13.31 -14.24 0.38
CA ASN A 92 -12.15 -14.75 1.12
C ASN A 92 -10.88 -13.94 0.79
N LEU A 93 -9.77 -14.31 1.41
CA LEU A 93 -8.48 -13.65 1.22
C LEU A 93 -7.92 -13.85 -0.21
N ASN A 94 -8.17 -14.99 -0.88
CA ASN A 94 -7.73 -15.23 -2.26
C ASN A 94 -8.39 -14.23 -3.21
N ASP A 95 -9.69 -14.00 -3.08
CA ASP A 95 -10.41 -13.02 -3.89
C ASP A 95 -9.87 -11.62 -3.69
N TYR A 96 -9.62 -11.23 -2.42
CA TYR A 96 -9.03 -9.94 -2.11
C TYR A 96 -7.65 -9.76 -2.77
N ILE A 97 -6.73 -10.72 -2.60
CA ILE A 97 -5.39 -10.66 -3.19
C ILE A 97 -5.48 -10.59 -4.72
N ASN A 98 -6.39 -11.35 -5.34
CA ASN A 98 -6.59 -11.32 -6.78
C ASN A 98 -7.10 -9.96 -7.30
N ARG A 99 -7.75 -9.14 -6.46
CA ARG A 99 -8.25 -7.80 -6.81
C ARG A 99 -7.29 -6.69 -6.43
N VAL A 100 -6.50 -6.87 -5.37
CA VAL A 100 -5.72 -5.79 -4.77
C VAL A 100 -4.22 -5.95 -4.99
N SER A 101 -3.69 -7.17 -4.84
CA SER A 101 -2.25 -7.44 -5.00
C SER A 101 -1.39 -6.46 -4.17
N ILE A 102 -0.33 -5.95 -4.76
CA ILE A 102 0.63 -5.03 -4.13
C ILE A 102 0.02 -3.71 -3.65
N PHE A 103 -1.17 -3.32 -4.12
CA PHE A 103 -1.78 -2.06 -3.69
C PHE A 103 -2.22 -2.07 -2.22
N VAL A 104 -2.30 -3.24 -1.57
CA VAL A 104 -2.52 -3.32 -0.12
C VAL A 104 -1.43 -2.59 0.67
N THR A 105 -0.23 -2.44 0.12
CA THR A 105 0.89 -1.73 0.75
C THR A 105 0.68 -0.21 0.90
N TYR A 106 -0.35 0.35 0.29
CA TYR A 106 -0.65 1.77 0.40
C TYR A 106 -1.41 2.07 1.69
N TRP A 107 -0.78 2.80 2.61
CA TRP A 107 -1.35 3.17 3.90
C TRP A 107 -2.75 3.79 3.83
N PRO A 108 -3.04 4.73 2.89
CA PRO A 108 -4.38 5.33 2.79
C PRO A 108 -5.48 4.34 2.42
N PHE A 109 -5.16 3.14 1.97
CA PHE A 109 -6.17 2.12 1.65
C PHE A 109 -6.60 1.32 2.87
N PHE A 110 -5.78 1.33 3.93
CA PHE A 110 -6.13 0.66 5.17
C PHE A 110 -7.23 1.40 5.92
N GLY A 111 -8.20 0.65 6.36
CA GLY A 111 -9.25 1.07 7.28
C GLY A 111 -9.79 -0.16 8.02
N VAL A 112 -10.28 0.03 9.23
CA VAL A 112 -10.69 -1.07 10.10
C VAL A 112 -11.77 -0.64 11.08
N TRP A 113 -12.71 -1.52 11.38
CA TRP A 113 -13.64 -1.34 12.50
C TRP A 113 -12.87 -1.39 13.82
N LYS A 114 -13.23 -0.53 14.76
CA LYS A 114 -12.55 -0.47 16.07
C LYS A 114 -12.54 -1.81 16.78
N GLU A 115 -13.66 -2.53 16.75
CA GLU A 115 -13.77 -3.85 17.34
C GLU A 115 -12.83 -4.86 16.70
N HIS A 116 -12.72 -4.88 15.35
CA HIS A 116 -11.78 -5.77 14.65
C HIS A 116 -10.32 -5.40 14.97
N TRP A 117 -10.04 -4.08 15.10
CA TRP A 117 -8.72 -3.62 15.51
C TRP A 117 -8.37 -4.07 16.92
N ASP A 118 -9.30 -3.94 17.87
CA ASP A 118 -9.05 -4.30 19.25
C ASP A 118 -8.84 -5.81 19.44
N GLN A 119 -9.55 -6.64 18.67
CA GLN A 119 -9.40 -8.10 18.65
C GLN A 119 -8.15 -8.58 17.90
N LEU A 120 -7.52 -7.72 17.12
CA LEU A 120 -6.35 -8.09 16.35
C LEU A 120 -5.16 -8.36 17.27
N THR A 121 -4.60 -9.55 17.18
CA THR A 121 -3.39 -9.94 17.89
C THR A 121 -2.13 -9.61 17.07
N GLU A 122 -0.96 -9.57 17.69
CA GLU A 122 0.33 -9.38 17.02
C GLU A 122 0.40 -8.08 16.17
N LYS A 123 -0.23 -6.98 16.61
CA LYS A 123 -0.30 -5.70 15.87
C LYS A 123 1.07 -5.13 15.48
N LYS A 124 2.13 -5.42 16.24
CA LYS A 124 3.50 -4.97 15.96
C LYS A 124 4.27 -5.92 15.04
N LYS A 125 3.68 -7.06 14.70
CA LYS A 125 4.29 -7.98 13.75
C LYS A 125 4.46 -7.28 12.40
N TYR A 126 5.59 -7.49 11.79
CA TYR A 126 5.95 -6.83 10.53
C TYR A 126 6.10 -5.30 10.57
N ALA A 127 6.18 -4.65 11.74
CA ALA A 127 6.47 -3.20 11.80
C ALA A 127 7.80 -2.84 11.11
N GLU A 128 8.82 -3.69 11.23
CA GLU A 128 10.12 -3.53 10.58
C GLU A 128 10.09 -3.80 9.06
N SER A 129 9.05 -4.46 8.55
CA SER A 129 8.88 -4.71 7.12
C SER A 129 8.48 -3.46 6.33
N LEU A 130 8.14 -2.36 7.01
CA LEU A 130 7.63 -1.11 6.48
C LEU A 130 6.21 -1.20 5.89
N ILE A 131 5.59 -2.38 5.90
CA ILE A 131 4.24 -2.66 5.37
C ILE A 131 3.38 -3.50 6.35
N PRO A 132 3.31 -3.14 7.66
CA PRO A 132 2.55 -3.93 8.63
C PRO A 132 1.04 -3.97 8.34
N GLN A 133 0.50 -2.98 7.63
CA GLN A 133 -0.90 -2.92 7.23
C GLN A 133 -1.32 -4.09 6.33
N ASP A 134 -0.40 -4.71 5.59
CA ASP A 134 -0.68 -5.91 4.78
C ASP A 134 -1.07 -7.06 5.70
N TYR A 135 -0.28 -7.28 6.75
CA TYR A 135 -0.57 -8.30 7.75
C TYR A 135 -1.91 -8.03 8.46
N TRP A 136 -2.15 -6.79 8.87
CA TRP A 136 -3.41 -6.41 9.52
C TRP A 136 -4.61 -6.64 8.60
N THR A 137 -4.51 -6.21 7.35
CA THR A 137 -5.56 -6.40 6.33
C THR A 137 -5.89 -7.87 6.14
N TYR A 138 -4.88 -8.70 5.90
CA TYR A 138 -5.08 -10.12 5.66
C TYR A 138 -5.66 -10.84 6.89
N LYS A 139 -5.17 -10.48 8.08
CA LYS A 139 -5.69 -11.05 9.34
C LYS A 139 -7.16 -10.69 9.57
N ILE A 140 -7.53 -9.42 9.30
CA ILE A 140 -8.91 -8.95 9.40
C ILE A 140 -9.81 -9.72 8.42
N ILE A 141 -9.39 -9.88 7.17
CA ILE A 141 -10.18 -10.61 6.16
C ILE A 141 -10.33 -12.08 6.56
N VAL A 142 -9.27 -12.73 7.00
CA VAL A 142 -9.32 -14.13 7.45
C VAL A 142 -10.28 -14.32 8.64
N ASN A 143 -10.25 -13.41 9.61
CA ASN A 143 -11.10 -13.50 10.79
C ASN A 143 -12.59 -13.26 10.46
N ASN A 144 -12.89 -12.47 9.40
CA ASN A 144 -14.27 -12.14 9.03
C ASN A 144 -14.81 -12.97 7.86
N GLY A 145 -13.95 -13.71 7.15
CA GLY A 145 -14.30 -14.55 6.00
C GLY A 145 -14.72 -13.81 4.74
N LYS A 146 -14.88 -12.49 4.78
CA LYS A 146 -15.28 -11.64 3.65
C LYS A 146 -14.80 -10.21 3.80
N CYS A 147 -14.83 -9.45 2.70
CA CYS A 147 -14.63 -7.99 2.74
C CYS A 147 -15.29 -7.31 1.53
N LEU A 148 -15.32 -5.98 1.58
CA LEU A 148 -15.85 -5.14 0.54
C LEU A 148 -14.82 -4.09 0.13
N ILE A 149 -14.60 -3.94 -1.18
CA ILE A 149 -13.69 -2.98 -1.76
C ILE A 149 -14.49 -1.90 -2.49
N TYR A 150 -14.17 -0.64 -2.20
CA TYR A 150 -14.62 0.53 -2.95
C TYR A 150 -13.47 1.02 -3.83
N ASN A 151 -13.65 0.90 -5.16
CA ASN A 151 -12.64 1.22 -6.16
C ASN A 151 -12.90 2.58 -6.85
N ASN A 152 -13.51 3.50 -6.13
CA ASN A 152 -13.73 4.87 -6.57
C ASN A 152 -12.46 5.70 -6.41
N ARG A 153 -12.26 6.72 -7.24
CA ARG A 153 -11.19 7.71 -7.04
C ARG A 153 -11.56 8.64 -5.89
N ILE A 154 -10.95 8.42 -4.75
CA ILE A 154 -11.26 9.09 -3.48
C ILE A 154 -10.15 10.04 -3.06
N PHE A 155 -8.91 9.73 -3.44
CA PHE A 155 -7.73 10.44 -3.01
C PHE A 155 -6.97 11.04 -4.20
N ASN A 156 -6.41 12.24 -4.00
CA ASN A 156 -5.33 12.78 -4.81
C ASN A 156 -4.02 12.63 -4.03
N PHE A 157 -2.99 12.15 -4.71
CA PHE A 157 -1.65 12.08 -4.15
C PHE A 157 -0.93 13.40 -4.42
N ILE A 158 -0.26 13.94 -3.41
CA ILE A 158 0.60 15.10 -3.57
C ILE A 158 1.79 14.66 -4.43
N PRO A 159 2.18 15.43 -5.47
CA PRO A 159 3.31 15.08 -6.33
C PRO A 159 4.61 14.89 -5.53
N ASP A 160 5.44 13.92 -5.93
CA ASP A 160 6.70 13.59 -5.26
C ASP A 160 7.68 14.78 -5.17
N GLU A 161 7.61 15.73 -6.11
CA GLU A 161 8.37 16.97 -6.10
C GLU A 161 8.11 17.84 -4.86
N GLN A 162 6.89 17.77 -4.31
CA GLN A 162 6.48 18.50 -3.10
C GLN A 162 6.81 17.73 -1.81
N ILE A 163 6.95 16.41 -1.89
CA ILE A 163 7.20 15.56 -0.72
C ILE A 163 8.70 15.45 -0.42
N GLY A 164 9.54 15.77 -1.41
CA GLY A 164 10.99 15.60 -1.32
C GLY A 164 11.45 14.15 -1.52
N ILE A 165 12.77 13.98 -1.59
CA ILE A 165 13.38 12.68 -1.86
C ILE A 165 13.18 11.77 -0.63
N ARG A 166 12.46 10.69 -0.79
CA ARG A 166 12.31 9.62 0.21
C ARG A 166 13.60 8.79 0.26
N LYS A 167 14.56 9.24 1.07
CA LYS A 167 15.84 8.52 1.25
C LYS A 167 15.64 7.28 2.12
N GLY A 168 16.23 6.16 1.72
CA GLY A 168 16.53 5.06 2.62
C GLY A 168 15.72 3.78 2.46
N TYR A 169 14.80 3.69 1.52
CA TYR A 169 14.06 2.43 1.28
C TYR A 169 14.66 1.66 0.12
N ASN A 170 14.92 0.37 0.35
CA ASN A 170 15.19 -0.55 -0.75
C ASN A 170 13.86 -1.10 -1.28
N TRP A 171 13.52 -0.73 -2.50
CA TRP A 171 12.24 -1.03 -3.11
C TRP A 171 11.95 -2.53 -3.24
N PHE A 172 12.98 -3.26 -3.70
CA PHE A 172 12.86 -4.70 -3.88
C PHE A 172 12.79 -5.45 -2.55
N GLU A 173 13.37 -4.91 -1.50
CA GLU A 173 13.22 -5.46 -0.16
C GLU A 173 11.78 -5.36 0.33
N ILE A 174 11.17 -4.18 0.17
CA ILE A 174 9.80 -3.95 0.64
C ILE A 174 8.80 -4.77 -0.18
N PHE A 175 8.81 -4.59 -1.50
CA PHE A 175 7.74 -5.11 -2.36
C PHE A 175 7.95 -6.53 -2.86
N PHE A 176 9.13 -7.12 -2.66
CA PHE A 176 9.39 -8.53 -2.97
C PHE A 176 9.68 -9.32 -1.70
N ASP A 177 10.73 -9.00 -0.95
CA ASP A 177 11.10 -9.82 0.20
C ASP A 177 10.03 -9.73 1.31
N ASN A 178 9.69 -8.51 1.75
CA ASN A 178 8.77 -8.32 2.87
C ASN A 178 7.32 -8.65 2.49
N TYR A 179 6.86 -8.21 1.32
CA TYR A 179 5.53 -8.51 0.83
C TYR A 179 5.30 -10.02 0.67
N PHE A 180 6.21 -10.72 -0.01
CA PHE A 180 6.09 -12.16 -0.18
C PHE A 180 6.27 -12.94 1.11
N LYS A 181 7.06 -12.44 2.06
CA LYS A 181 7.17 -13.05 3.39
C LYS A 181 5.81 -13.09 4.10
N ILE A 182 5.05 -11.99 4.03
CA ILE A 182 3.70 -11.94 4.59
C ILE A 182 2.77 -12.90 3.86
N LEU A 183 2.73 -12.88 2.52
CA LEU A 183 1.90 -13.80 1.73
C LEU A 183 2.22 -15.27 2.02
N LEU A 184 3.50 -15.63 2.12
CA LEU A 184 3.93 -17.01 2.40
C LEU A 184 3.54 -17.46 3.80
N GLU A 185 3.49 -16.58 4.78
CA GLU A 185 2.94 -16.92 6.11
C GLU A 185 1.46 -17.31 6.01
N PHE A 186 0.63 -16.50 5.32
CA PHE A 186 -0.78 -16.82 5.15
C PHE A 186 -1.01 -18.06 4.30
N LYS A 187 -0.15 -18.30 3.30
CA LYS A 187 -0.16 -19.55 2.53
C LYS A 187 0.15 -20.76 3.40
N SER A 188 1.19 -20.69 4.24
CA SER A 188 1.57 -21.81 5.12
C SER A 188 0.47 -22.19 6.12
N LYS A 189 -0.44 -21.25 6.41
CA LYS A 189 -1.63 -21.45 7.26
C LYS A 189 -2.87 -21.90 6.47
N GLY A 190 -2.75 -22.11 5.15
CA GLY A 190 -3.84 -22.55 4.28
C GLY A 190 -4.83 -21.47 3.85
N TYR A 191 -4.58 -20.20 4.14
CA TYR A 191 -5.47 -19.09 3.76
C TYR A 191 -5.26 -18.60 2.33
N ILE A 192 -4.12 -18.90 1.71
CA ILE A 192 -3.79 -18.55 0.32
C ILE A 192 -3.43 -19.83 -0.44
N ASP A 193 -4.07 -20.03 -1.59
CA ASP A 193 -3.79 -21.15 -2.47
C ASP A 193 -2.59 -20.87 -3.43
N ASP A 194 -2.07 -21.94 -4.03
CA ASP A 194 -0.94 -21.85 -4.97
C ASP A 194 -1.25 -21.04 -6.21
N LYS A 195 -2.48 -21.11 -6.70
CA LYS A 195 -2.95 -20.38 -7.89
C LYS A 195 -2.92 -18.87 -7.64
N THR A 196 -3.46 -18.44 -6.50
CA THR A 196 -3.48 -17.03 -6.09
C THR A 196 -2.06 -16.51 -5.87
N LEU A 197 -1.22 -17.24 -5.12
CA LEU A 197 0.16 -16.82 -4.90
C LEU A 197 0.93 -16.66 -6.21
N LYS A 198 0.80 -17.62 -7.14
CA LYS A 198 1.47 -17.57 -8.45
C LYS A 198 0.97 -16.41 -9.30
N ALA A 199 -0.34 -16.20 -9.34
CA ALA A 199 -0.93 -15.08 -10.07
C ALA A 199 -0.49 -13.73 -9.50
N ASP A 200 -0.43 -13.61 -8.17
CA ASP A 200 -0.02 -12.39 -7.50
C ASP A 200 1.47 -12.09 -7.72
N LYS A 201 2.35 -13.08 -7.59
CA LYS A 201 3.77 -12.93 -7.93
C LYS A 201 3.96 -12.41 -9.35
N ARG A 202 3.18 -12.90 -10.32
CA ARG A 202 3.23 -12.43 -11.70
C ARG A 202 2.77 -10.96 -11.81
N ARG A 203 1.69 -10.57 -11.10
CA ARG A 203 1.20 -9.18 -11.10
C ARG A 203 2.23 -8.22 -10.52
N VAL A 204 2.81 -8.56 -9.37
CA VAL A 204 3.86 -7.77 -8.72
C VAL A 204 5.04 -7.59 -9.67
N PHE A 205 5.50 -8.67 -10.32
CA PHE A 205 6.58 -8.59 -11.30
C PHE A 205 6.25 -7.64 -12.45
N LEU A 206 5.07 -7.77 -13.05
CA LEU A 206 4.62 -6.93 -14.16
C LEU A 206 4.46 -5.46 -13.75
N HIS A 207 3.99 -5.22 -12.53
CA HIS A 207 3.87 -3.87 -11.98
C HIS A 207 5.23 -3.17 -11.92
N PHE A 208 6.28 -3.87 -11.50
CA PHE A 208 7.62 -3.33 -11.32
C PHE A 208 8.58 -3.55 -12.49
N ARG A 209 8.13 -4.06 -13.62
CA ARG A 209 8.99 -4.36 -14.79
C ARG A 209 9.79 -3.16 -15.31
N SER A 210 9.21 -1.96 -15.29
CA SER A 210 9.89 -0.74 -15.74
C SER A 210 11.03 -0.38 -14.79
N GLN A 211 10.80 -0.51 -13.50
CA GLN A 211 11.78 -0.25 -12.44
C GLN A 211 12.91 -1.28 -12.50
N LEU A 212 12.58 -2.54 -12.80
CA LEU A 212 13.58 -3.57 -13.02
C LEU A 212 14.48 -3.21 -14.21
N ALA A 213 13.90 -2.83 -15.34
CA ALA A 213 14.65 -2.38 -16.51
C ALA A 213 15.53 -1.18 -16.19
N MET A 214 15.00 -0.19 -15.46
CA MET A 214 15.78 0.98 -15.02
C MET A 214 16.94 0.58 -14.11
N ALA A 215 16.72 -0.32 -13.16
CA ALA A 215 17.76 -0.82 -12.27
C ALA A 215 18.86 -1.60 -12.99
N CYS A 216 18.57 -2.16 -14.18
CA CYS A 216 19.55 -2.82 -15.03
C CYS A 216 20.60 -1.84 -15.61
N PHE A 217 20.19 -0.63 -15.92
CA PHE A 217 21.02 0.34 -16.63
C PHE A 217 21.46 1.50 -15.75
N ILE A 218 20.72 1.79 -14.67
CA ILE A 218 20.99 2.92 -13.77
C ILE A 218 21.06 2.40 -12.34
N ARG A 219 22.26 2.35 -11.75
CA ARG A 219 22.48 1.85 -10.38
C ARG A 219 21.75 2.66 -9.31
N TYR A 220 21.46 3.92 -9.56
CA TYR A 220 20.78 4.81 -8.63
C TYR A 220 19.72 5.60 -9.37
N ASN A 221 18.47 5.46 -8.96
CA ASN A 221 17.41 6.25 -9.52
C ASN A 221 17.13 7.47 -8.64
N LYS A 222 17.77 8.59 -8.98
CA LYS A 222 17.61 9.90 -8.34
C LYS A 222 16.13 10.36 -8.35
N TYR A 223 15.37 9.96 -9.36
CA TYR A 223 14.00 10.42 -9.56
C TYR A 223 12.98 9.69 -8.68
N TRP A 224 13.27 8.45 -8.25
CA TRP A 224 12.33 7.70 -7.40
C TRP A 224 12.74 7.67 -5.93
N GLY A 225 13.91 8.19 -5.58
CA GLY A 225 14.37 8.26 -4.20
C GLY A 225 14.61 6.92 -3.50
N PHE A 226 14.56 5.80 -4.25
CA PHE A 226 14.68 4.45 -3.71
C PHE A 226 16.06 3.86 -3.97
N ASP A 227 16.58 3.11 -2.99
CA ASP A 227 17.78 2.30 -3.18
C ASP A 227 17.44 1.05 -4.02
N THR A 228 18.20 0.82 -5.08
CA THR A 228 18.06 -0.35 -5.95
C THR A 228 19.16 -1.40 -5.75
N LYS A 229 19.97 -1.26 -4.68
CA LYS A 229 21.06 -2.19 -4.38
C LYS A 229 20.52 -3.62 -4.18
N GLY A 230 21.17 -4.57 -4.84
CA GLY A 230 20.82 -5.98 -4.71
C GLY A 230 19.55 -6.42 -5.47
N THR A 231 18.96 -5.56 -6.30
CA THR A 231 17.77 -5.84 -7.12
C THR A 231 17.85 -7.17 -7.83
N TYR A 232 18.94 -7.46 -8.56
CA TYR A 232 19.10 -8.71 -9.31
C TYR A 232 19.09 -9.94 -8.40
N LYS A 233 19.82 -9.90 -7.28
CA LYS A 233 19.85 -10.99 -6.32
C LYS A 233 18.45 -11.28 -5.77
N LYS A 234 17.71 -10.24 -5.42
CA LYS A 234 16.34 -10.36 -4.90
C LYS A 234 15.38 -10.90 -5.97
N MET A 235 15.45 -10.37 -7.19
CA MET A 235 14.66 -10.87 -8.31
C MET A 235 14.98 -12.34 -8.64
N TRP A 236 16.26 -12.71 -8.64
CA TRP A 236 16.69 -14.10 -8.86
C TRP A 236 16.13 -15.04 -7.80
N ILE A 237 16.17 -14.68 -6.54
CA ILE A 237 15.61 -15.48 -5.44
C ILE A 237 14.14 -15.80 -5.68
N HIS A 238 13.33 -14.79 -6.03
CA HIS A 238 11.89 -14.94 -6.15
C HIS A 238 11.42 -15.52 -7.51
N TYR A 239 12.18 -15.31 -8.60
CA TYR A 239 11.69 -15.54 -9.96
C TYR A 239 12.58 -16.42 -10.84
N LYS A 240 13.70 -16.99 -10.35
CA LYS A 240 14.62 -17.82 -11.16
C LYS A 240 13.95 -19.02 -11.86
N LYS A 241 12.81 -19.50 -11.37
CA LYS A 241 12.03 -20.59 -11.97
C LYS A 241 10.89 -20.08 -12.86
N GLU A 242 10.71 -18.79 -12.98
CA GLU A 242 9.60 -18.18 -13.71
C GLU A 242 10.07 -17.68 -15.08
N PRO A 243 9.50 -18.16 -16.20
CA PRO A 243 9.89 -17.71 -17.56
C PRO A 243 9.81 -16.20 -17.74
N ILE A 244 8.90 -15.53 -17.03
CA ILE A 244 8.70 -14.08 -17.09
C ILE A 244 9.97 -13.28 -16.74
N LEU A 245 10.84 -13.81 -15.85
CA LEU A 245 12.11 -13.17 -15.54
C LEU A 245 13.01 -13.08 -16.78
N TYR A 246 13.19 -14.19 -17.46
CA TYR A 246 14.10 -14.29 -18.61
C TYR A 246 13.61 -13.47 -19.80
N VAL A 247 12.31 -13.54 -20.10
CA VAL A 247 11.69 -12.70 -21.13
C VAL A 247 11.86 -11.22 -20.80
N SER A 248 11.66 -10.84 -19.54
CA SER A 248 11.82 -9.43 -19.13
C SER A 248 13.26 -8.94 -19.17
N LEU A 249 14.23 -9.79 -18.85
CA LEU A 249 15.65 -9.45 -19.00
C LEU A 249 16.04 -9.24 -20.46
N LEU A 250 15.55 -10.08 -21.37
CA LEU A 250 15.75 -9.90 -22.82
C LEU A 250 15.12 -8.61 -23.34
N LEU A 251 13.95 -8.22 -22.83
CA LEU A 251 13.23 -7.02 -23.23
C LEU A 251 13.67 -5.76 -22.45
N ALA A 252 14.50 -5.91 -21.41
CA ALA A 252 14.89 -4.78 -20.55
C ALA A 252 15.47 -3.57 -21.33
N PRO A 253 16.30 -3.72 -22.37
CA PRO A 253 16.80 -2.58 -23.15
C PRO A 253 15.68 -1.80 -23.81
N LEU A 254 14.69 -2.48 -24.40
CA LEU A 254 13.54 -1.84 -25.05
C LEU A 254 12.65 -1.13 -24.04
N VAL A 255 12.36 -1.77 -22.91
CA VAL A 255 11.57 -1.19 -21.81
C VAL A 255 12.28 0.03 -21.24
N PHE A 256 13.61 -0.01 -21.10
CA PHE A 256 14.42 1.11 -20.65
C PHE A 256 14.29 2.33 -21.59
N VAL A 257 14.55 2.12 -22.89
CA VAL A 257 14.45 3.20 -23.90
C VAL A 257 13.05 3.81 -23.89
N PHE A 258 11.99 2.97 -23.86
CA PHE A 258 10.62 3.46 -23.85
C PHE A 258 10.28 4.24 -22.55
N THR A 259 10.80 3.80 -21.41
CA THR A 259 10.60 4.49 -20.13
C THR A 259 11.27 5.86 -20.12
N VAL A 260 12.50 5.94 -20.61
CA VAL A 260 13.24 7.20 -20.75
C VAL A 260 12.54 8.14 -21.73
N TYR A 261 12.10 7.63 -22.88
CA TYR A 261 11.34 8.42 -23.86
C TYR A 261 10.06 9.02 -23.24
N LYS A 262 9.25 8.22 -22.56
CA LYS A 262 8.05 8.73 -21.87
C LYS A 262 8.38 9.82 -20.84
N TYR A 263 9.47 9.64 -20.11
CA TYR A 263 9.91 10.63 -19.13
C TYR A 263 10.25 11.98 -19.79
N ILE A 264 11.02 11.96 -20.88
CA ILE A 264 11.38 13.17 -21.65
C ILE A 264 10.12 13.86 -22.20
N MET A 265 9.19 13.09 -22.79
CA MET A 265 7.94 13.62 -23.33
C MET A 265 7.04 14.27 -22.27
N ASN A 266 7.03 13.73 -21.04
CA ASN A 266 6.27 14.32 -19.94
C ASN A 266 6.91 15.63 -19.43
N LEU A 267 8.24 15.73 -19.39
CA LEU A 267 8.94 16.98 -19.07
C LEU A 267 8.62 18.11 -20.05
N ASN A 268 8.48 17.77 -21.34
CA ASN A 268 8.15 18.74 -22.38
C ASN A 268 6.69 19.22 -22.33
N LYS A 269 5.79 18.47 -21.68
CA LYS A 269 4.40 18.89 -21.48
C LYS A 269 4.17 19.77 -20.25
N GLN A 270 5.15 19.84 -19.36
CA GLN A 270 5.11 20.67 -18.14
C GLN A 270 5.78 22.04 -18.32
N LYS A 271 6.44 22.26 -19.46
CA LYS A 271 6.91 23.57 -19.94
C LYS A 271 5.85 24.23 -20.81
#